data_c93d587699d1363ff452dab0432d4fc8
#
_entry.id   c93d587699d1363ff452dab0432d4fc8
#
_cell.length_a   1.000
_cell.length_b   1.000
_cell.length_c   1.000
_cell.angle_alpha   90.00
_cell.angle_beta   90.00
_cell.angle_gamma   90.00
#
_symmetry.space_group_name_H-M   'P 1'
#
loop_
_entity.id
_entity.type
_entity.pdbx_description
1 polymer ?
#
loop_
_entity_poly.entity_id
_entity_poly.type
_entity_poly.pdbx_seq_one_letter_code
_entity_poly.pdbx_strand_id
1 'polypeptide(L)'
;GDDVYVAGWYNNGSCYWENGQKVDLTVNRDSQAFAIGIRNNGSVYIGGYYMNNHHYVIPCFWKDGNNRTNLPVPSGGDGEVYDIAFMDGNMRYYGGYVLKTSSFAGYTPTPAYWRHTTRTNLPLGASTMDVYGAVGNAITIDGEDIYVAGYRDWFGDTGQEGPTGGYTPQYWKNGNLHDLEEGM
;
A
#
# COMPACT_ATOMS: atom_id res chain seq x y z
N GLY A 1 -4.29 23.24 21.24
CA GLY A 1 -5.23 22.49 20.39
C GLY A 1 -4.44 21.39 19.71
N ASP A 2 -5.11 20.32 19.31
CA ASP A 2 -4.45 19.23 18.64
C ASP A 2 -4.25 19.60 17.16
N ASP A 3 -3.07 19.32 16.62
CA ASP A 3 -2.77 19.56 15.22
C ASP A 3 -3.51 18.53 14.33
N VAL A 4 -4.07 19.00 13.22
CA VAL A 4 -4.80 18.19 12.26
C VAL A 4 -3.98 18.04 10.98
N TYR A 5 -3.75 16.80 10.56
CA TYR A 5 -3.00 16.46 9.36
C TYR A 5 -3.85 15.63 8.41
N VAL A 6 -3.81 15.93 7.11
CA VAL A 6 -4.54 15.21 6.07
C VAL A 6 -3.62 15.00 4.87
N ALA A 7 -3.42 13.74 4.46
CA ALA A 7 -2.73 13.43 3.20
C ALA A 7 -3.68 13.49 2.02
N GLY A 8 -3.17 13.83 0.83
CA GLY A 8 -3.95 13.85 -0.39
C GLY A 8 -3.15 14.31 -1.60
N TRP A 9 -3.89 14.70 -2.64
CA TRP A 9 -3.29 15.23 -3.86
C TRP A 9 -4.15 16.35 -4.44
N TYR A 10 -3.53 17.25 -5.18
CA TYR A 10 -4.18 18.37 -5.84
C TYR A 10 -3.45 18.68 -7.15
N ASN A 11 -4.19 18.80 -8.25
CA ASN A 11 -3.62 19.09 -9.59
C ASN A 11 -2.46 18.17 -9.98
N ASN A 12 -2.66 16.85 -9.85
CA ASN A 12 -1.68 15.79 -10.15
C ASN A 12 -0.42 15.79 -9.26
N GLY A 13 -0.39 16.54 -8.17
CA GLY A 13 0.70 16.58 -7.22
C GLY A 13 0.27 16.11 -5.82
N SER A 14 1.07 15.25 -5.20
CA SER A 14 0.86 14.86 -3.82
C SER A 14 1.12 16.03 -2.88
N CYS A 15 0.28 16.13 -1.86
CA CYS A 15 0.39 17.16 -0.82
C CYS A 15 -0.17 16.62 0.51
N TYR A 16 0.03 17.38 1.56
CA TYR A 16 -0.72 17.22 2.80
C TYR A 16 -1.17 18.59 3.31
N TRP A 17 -2.12 18.57 4.22
CA TRP A 17 -2.56 19.77 4.94
C TRP A 17 -2.19 19.63 6.40
N GLU A 18 -1.65 20.67 6.97
CA GLU A 18 -1.40 20.85 8.39
C GLU A 18 -2.24 22.03 8.88
N ASN A 19 -3.19 21.78 9.75
CA ASN A 19 -4.11 22.81 10.28
C ASN A 19 -4.79 23.63 9.17
N GLY A 20 -5.16 22.96 8.05
CA GLY A 20 -5.80 23.58 6.89
C GLY A 20 -4.85 24.28 5.93
N GLN A 21 -3.56 24.35 6.22
CA GLN A 21 -2.56 24.90 5.30
C GLN A 21 -1.95 23.79 4.45
N LYS A 22 -1.99 23.96 3.12
CA LYS A 22 -1.46 23.00 2.16
C LYS A 22 0.07 23.06 2.11
N VAL A 23 0.70 21.89 2.18
CA VAL A 23 2.12 21.68 1.96
C VAL A 23 2.31 20.76 0.76
N ASP A 24 2.92 21.28 -0.31
CA ASP A 24 3.21 20.49 -1.50
C ASP A 24 4.41 19.55 -1.25
N LEU A 25 4.26 18.28 -1.65
CA LEU A 25 5.33 17.31 -1.59
C LEU A 25 6.23 17.42 -2.82
N THR A 26 7.51 17.21 -2.65
CA THR A 26 8.51 17.41 -3.71
C THR A 26 8.41 16.31 -4.76
N VAL A 27 7.64 16.54 -5.81
CA VAL A 27 7.57 15.70 -7.00
C VAL A 27 7.36 16.58 -8.24
N ASN A 28 8.03 16.21 -9.32
CA ASN A 28 7.93 16.92 -10.60
C ASN A 28 6.96 16.22 -11.57
N ARG A 29 6.11 15.29 -11.10
CA ARG A 29 5.24 14.44 -11.91
C ARG A 29 4.01 14.00 -11.14
N ASP A 30 3.09 13.32 -11.82
CA ASP A 30 1.88 12.76 -11.24
C ASP A 30 2.22 11.93 -10.00
N SER A 31 1.56 12.23 -8.90
CA SER A 31 1.79 11.60 -7.62
C SER A 31 0.54 11.70 -6.75
N GLN A 32 0.35 10.72 -5.88
CA GLN A 32 -0.74 10.73 -4.90
C GLN A 32 -0.22 10.32 -3.54
N ALA A 33 -0.75 10.95 -2.51
CA ALA A 33 -0.51 10.63 -1.11
C ALA A 33 -1.79 10.05 -0.51
N PHE A 34 -1.69 8.87 0.10
CA PHE A 34 -2.84 8.15 0.64
C PHE A 34 -2.80 8.04 2.16
N ALA A 35 -1.60 8.03 2.74
CA ALA A 35 -1.38 7.80 4.14
C ALA A 35 -0.59 8.93 4.79
N ILE A 36 -0.87 9.21 6.04
CA ILE A 36 -0.10 10.13 6.87
C ILE A 36 0.05 9.57 8.27
N GLY A 37 1.23 9.67 8.81
CA GLY A 37 1.52 9.25 10.16
C GLY A 37 2.50 10.21 10.83
N ILE A 38 2.28 10.49 12.10
CA ILE A 38 3.07 11.42 12.88
C ILE A 38 3.74 10.65 14.01
N ARG A 39 5.04 10.85 14.13
CA ARG A 39 5.80 10.22 15.20
C ARG A 39 5.78 11.06 16.48
N ASN A 40 6.07 10.42 17.60
CA ASN A 40 6.14 11.09 18.92
C ASN A 40 7.14 12.26 18.97
N ASN A 41 8.11 12.32 18.05
CA ASN A 41 9.05 13.42 17.91
C ASN A 41 8.58 14.53 16.96
N GLY A 42 7.32 14.49 16.51
CA GLY A 42 6.72 15.47 15.61
C GLY A 42 7.04 15.26 14.12
N SER A 43 7.88 14.29 13.73
CA SER A 43 8.16 14.04 12.30
C SER A 43 6.93 13.49 11.59
N VAL A 44 6.58 14.11 10.46
CA VAL A 44 5.45 13.73 9.60
C VAL A 44 5.93 12.81 8.49
N TYR A 45 5.26 11.68 8.32
CA TYR A 45 5.52 10.72 7.24
C TYR A 45 4.27 10.59 6.37
N ILE A 46 4.43 10.70 5.08
CA ILE A 46 3.35 10.60 4.10
C ILE A 46 3.67 9.44 3.15
N GLY A 47 2.75 8.52 2.96
CA GLY A 47 2.86 7.37 2.06
C GLY A 47 2.04 7.55 0.79
N GLY A 48 2.53 6.98 -0.31
CA GLY A 48 1.84 7.05 -1.59
C GLY A 48 2.72 6.57 -2.74
N TYR A 49 2.57 7.20 -3.88
CA TYR A 49 3.40 6.94 -5.06
C TYR A 49 3.73 8.22 -5.83
N TYR A 50 4.68 8.10 -6.74
CA TYR A 50 4.88 9.05 -7.83
C TYR A 50 5.15 8.29 -9.14
N MET A 51 4.84 8.92 -10.27
CA MET A 51 5.15 8.38 -11.59
C MET A 51 6.55 8.84 -12.02
N ASN A 52 7.40 7.89 -12.39
CA ASN A 52 8.76 8.21 -12.86
C ASN A 52 8.81 8.58 -14.35
N ASN A 53 9.99 8.85 -14.90
CA ASN A 53 10.18 9.25 -16.31
C ASN A 53 9.81 8.16 -17.32
N HIS A 54 9.71 6.91 -16.88
CA HIS A 54 9.32 5.76 -17.70
C HIS A 54 7.85 5.36 -17.50
N HIS A 55 7.05 6.22 -16.85
CA HIS A 55 5.65 5.98 -16.52
C HIS A 55 5.40 4.82 -15.55
N TYR A 56 6.41 4.40 -14.77
CA TYR A 56 6.21 3.45 -13.69
C TYR A 56 5.71 4.16 -12.44
N VAL A 57 4.76 3.51 -11.75
CA VAL A 57 4.23 3.95 -10.46
C VAL A 57 5.14 3.46 -9.35
N ILE A 58 5.88 4.36 -8.73
CA ILE A 58 6.90 4.03 -7.74
C ILE A 58 6.36 4.30 -6.35
N PRO A 59 6.19 3.28 -5.50
CA PRO A 59 5.79 3.47 -4.13
C PRO A 59 6.87 4.24 -3.37
N CYS A 60 6.45 5.18 -2.57
CA CYS A 60 7.39 6.02 -1.83
C CYS A 60 6.76 6.57 -0.54
N PHE A 61 7.61 7.11 0.28
CA PHE A 61 7.19 7.98 1.36
C PHE A 61 7.97 9.30 1.34
N TRP A 62 7.36 10.33 1.89
CA TRP A 62 7.98 11.62 2.15
C TRP A 62 8.10 11.80 3.67
N LYS A 63 9.22 12.36 4.09
CA LYS A 63 9.43 12.76 5.47
C LYS A 63 9.50 14.28 5.54
N ASP A 64 8.70 14.89 6.41
CA ASP A 64 8.65 16.33 6.65
C ASP A 64 8.51 17.15 5.35
N GLY A 65 7.69 16.64 4.41
CA GLY A 65 7.34 17.27 3.13
C GLY A 65 8.40 17.23 2.02
N ASN A 66 9.68 17.14 2.32
CA ASN A 66 10.76 17.38 1.34
C ASN A 66 11.63 16.16 1.02
N ASN A 67 11.71 15.18 1.90
CA ASN A 67 12.62 14.05 1.76
C ASN A 67 11.88 12.81 1.25
N ARG A 68 11.79 12.64 -0.09
CA ARG A 68 11.20 11.45 -0.68
C ARG A 68 12.19 10.28 -0.64
N THR A 69 11.69 9.12 -0.23
CA THR A 69 12.39 7.84 -0.31
C THR A 69 11.55 6.86 -1.11
N ASN A 70 12.12 6.31 -2.17
CA ASN A 70 11.49 5.27 -2.97
C ASN A 70 11.52 3.94 -2.22
N LEU A 71 10.45 3.19 -2.36
CA LEU A 71 10.34 1.83 -1.84
C LEU A 71 10.58 0.82 -2.95
N PRO A 72 11.27 -0.30 -2.69
CA PRO A 72 11.62 -1.25 -3.74
C PRO A 72 10.39 -1.99 -4.27
N VAL A 73 10.33 -2.12 -5.59
CA VAL A 73 9.39 -2.93 -6.36
C VAL A 73 10.13 -4.05 -7.09
N PRO A 74 9.44 -5.06 -7.65
CA PRO A 74 10.06 -5.99 -8.61
C PRO A 74 10.68 -5.23 -9.78
N SER A 75 11.70 -5.81 -10.43
CA SER A 75 12.31 -5.19 -11.61
C SER A 75 11.27 -4.91 -12.71
N GLY A 76 11.17 -3.65 -13.15
CA GLY A 76 10.17 -3.20 -14.11
C GLY A 76 8.74 -3.20 -13.59
N GLY A 77 8.55 -3.25 -12.27
CA GLY A 77 7.23 -3.27 -11.64
C GLY A 77 6.80 -1.92 -11.08
N ASP A 78 5.56 -1.88 -10.71
CA ASP A 78 4.88 -0.75 -10.08
C ASP A 78 4.54 -1.07 -8.61
N GLY A 79 4.01 -0.11 -7.88
CA GLY A 79 3.47 -0.30 -6.54
C GLY A 79 2.98 0.98 -5.90
N GLU A 80 2.23 0.83 -4.83
CA GLU A 80 1.66 1.95 -4.07
C GLU A 80 1.71 1.66 -2.57
N VAL A 81 1.78 2.71 -1.77
CA VAL A 81 1.63 2.68 -0.31
C VAL A 81 0.28 3.24 0.06
N TYR A 82 -0.49 2.50 0.83
CA TYR A 82 -1.83 2.91 1.26
C TYR A 82 -1.91 3.26 2.73
N ASP A 83 -0.99 2.76 3.56
CA ASP A 83 -1.03 3.03 4.99
C ASP A 83 0.37 2.99 5.63
N ILE A 84 0.49 3.60 6.81
CA ILE A 84 1.73 3.74 7.58
C ILE A 84 1.46 3.38 9.03
N ALA A 85 2.29 2.50 9.59
CA ALA A 85 2.32 2.20 11.00
C ALA A 85 3.71 2.41 11.59
N PHE A 86 3.76 2.72 12.88
CA PHE A 86 5.00 2.87 13.62
C PHE A 86 5.05 1.87 14.76
N MET A 87 6.22 1.26 14.95
CA MET A 87 6.57 0.51 16.14
C MET A 87 7.51 1.35 16.99
N ASP A 88 7.55 1.08 18.28
CA ASP A 88 8.48 1.73 19.20
C ASP A 88 9.92 1.72 18.70
N GLY A 89 10.70 2.72 19.06
CA GLY A 89 12.14 2.78 18.77
C GLY A 89 12.52 3.20 17.35
N ASN A 90 11.67 3.85 16.57
CA ASN A 90 12.00 4.38 15.23
C ASN A 90 11.61 3.49 14.04
N MET A 91 10.99 2.34 14.26
CA MET A 91 10.62 1.45 13.17
C MET A 91 9.37 1.96 12.44
N ARG A 92 9.43 1.92 11.12
CA ARG A 92 8.36 2.36 10.22
C ARG A 92 7.97 1.21 9.32
N TYR A 93 6.67 1.04 9.16
CA TYR A 93 6.07 0.06 8.28
C TYR A 93 5.12 0.77 7.31
N TYR A 94 5.12 0.34 6.07
CA TYR A 94 4.27 0.85 5.00
C TYR A 94 3.53 -0.33 4.40
N GLY A 95 2.21 -0.29 4.39
CA GLY A 95 1.36 -1.30 3.76
C GLY A 95 0.95 -0.88 2.36
N GLY A 96 0.80 -1.84 1.45
CA GLY A 96 0.40 -1.58 0.08
C GLY A 96 0.48 -2.81 -0.81
N TYR A 97 0.80 -2.59 -2.07
CA TYR A 97 1.01 -3.67 -3.03
C TYR A 97 2.15 -3.35 -4.00
N VAL A 98 2.62 -4.37 -4.69
CA VAL A 98 3.49 -4.26 -5.85
C VAL A 98 2.88 -5.00 -7.04
N LEU A 99 3.14 -4.49 -8.22
CA LEU A 99 2.81 -5.14 -9.50
C LEU A 99 4.09 -5.67 -10.13
N LYS A 100 4.04 -6.89 -10.61
CA LYS A 100 5.06 -7.42 -11.52
C LYS A 100 4.44 -7.52 -12.90
N THR A 101 5.04 -6.87 -13.87
CA THR A 101 4.69 -7.11 -15.29
C THR A 101 5.09 -8.55 -15.65
N SER A 102 4.11 -9.40 -15.83
CA SER A 102 4.34 -10.70 -16.48
C SER A 102 3.86 -10.58 -17.93
N SER A 103 4.69 -11.03 -18.85
CA SER A 103 4.42 -10.96 -20.31
C SER A 103 3.21 -11.77 -20.77
N PHE A 104 2.56 -12.56 -19.91
CA PHE A 104 1.49 -13.48 -20.28
C PHE A 104 0.21 -13.42 -19.42
N ALA A 105 0.25 -12.85 -18.22
CA ALA A 105 -0.88 -12.93 -17.28
C ALA A 105 -1.44 -11.55 -16.85
N GLY A 106 -1.03 -10.47 -17.51
CA GLY A 106 -1.42 -9.14 -17.07
C GLY A 106 -0.74 -8.69 -15.78
N TYR A 107 -1.27 -7.67 -15.17
CA TYR A 107 -0.76 -7.09 -13.91
C TYR A 107 -1.41 -7.80 -12.72
N THR A 108 -0.66 -8.58 -11.97
CA THR A 108 -1.18 -9.24 -10.76
C THR A 108 -0.69 -8.47 -9.53
N PRO A 109 -1.57 -7.75 -8.83
CA PRO A 109 -1.22 -7.10 -7.58
C PRO A 109 -0.80 -8.14 -6.53
N THR A 110 0.36 -7.92 -5.94
CA THR A 110 0.87 -8.73 -4.84
C THR A 110 0.89 -7.87 -3.58
N PRO A 111 0.16 -8.22 -2.53
CA PRO A 111 0.16 -7.45 -1.31
C PRO A 111 1.55 -7.47 -0.68
N ALA A 112 1.96 -6.36 -0.15
CA ALA A 112 3.29 -6.19 0.40
C ALA A 112 3.29 -5.19 1.55
N TYR A 113 4.28 -5.32 2.42
CA TYR A 113 4.65 -4.25 3.31
C TYR A 113 6.16 -4.00 3.23
N TRP A 114 6.56 -2.81 3.63
CA TRP A 114 7.95 -2.41 3.74
C TRP A 114 8.27 -2.05 5.17
N ARG A 115 9.30 -2.67 5.72
CA ARG A 115 9.91 -2.27 6.98
C ARG A 115 11.10 -1.36 6.66
N HIS A 116 10.99 -0.07 6.96
CA HIS A 116 11.88 0.95 6.40
C HIS A 116 11.86 0.90 4.86
N THR A 117 12.89 0.33 4.25
CA THR A 117 13.04 0.14 2.80
C THR A 117 13.15 -1.34 2.42
N THR A 118 12.97 -2.26 3.36
CA THR A 118 13.00 -3.70 3.08
C THR A 118 11.58 -4.19 2.81
N ARG A 119 11.34 -4.70 1.60
CA ARG A 119 10.05 -5.23 1.17
C ARG A 119 9.84 -6.68 1.63
N THR A 120 8.64 -6.97 2.07
CA THR A 120 8.12 -8.32 2.30
C THR A 120 6.84 -8.48 1.46
N ASN A 121 6.84 -9.43 0.53
CA ASN A 121 5.62 -9.81 -0.19
C ASN A 121 4.78 -10.71 0.71
N LEU A 122 3.46 -10.54 0.63
CA LEU A 122 2.51 -11.34 1.37
C LEU A 122 1.90 -12.40 0.46
N PRO A 123 1.61 -13.61 0.99
CA PRO A 123 1.05 -14.69 0.17
C PRO A 123 -0.37 -14.35 -0.30
N LEU A 124 -0.71 -14.78 -1.52
CA LEU A 124 -2.05 -14.64 -2.11
C LEU A 124 -3.04 -15.69 -1.58
N GLY A 125 -2.54 -16.74 -0.95
CA GLY A 125 -3.33 -17.90 -0.53
C GLY A 125 -3.49 -18.95 -1.64
N ALA A 126 -3.85 -20.17 -1.24
CA ALA A 126 -4.25 -21.21 -2.17
C ALA A 126 -5.73 -21.01 -2.54
N SER A 127 -6.03 -21.03 -3.83
CA SER A 127 -7.40 -20.96 -4.31
C SER A 127 -7.62 -22.02 -5.39
N THR A 128 -8.81 -22.58 -5.43
CA THR A 128 -9.30 -23.40 -6.56
C THR A 128 -9.76 -22.54 -7.73
N MET A 129 -9.80 -21.22 -7.55
CA MET A 129 -10.18 -20.22 -8.53
C MET A 129 -8.94 -19.43 -8.96
N ASP A 130 -8.96 -18.86 -10.15
CA ASP A 130 -7.88 -18.01 -10.62
C ASP A 130 -7.84 -16.73 -9.77
N VAL A 131 -6.73 -16.53 -9.06
CA VAL A 131 -6.50 -15.32 -8.26
C VAL A 131 -5.84 -14.28 -9.15
N TYR A 132 -6.52 -13.18 -9.38
CA TYR A 132 -5.97 -12.04 -10.14
C TYR A 132 -4.98 -11.21 -9.33
N GLY A 133 -5.07 -11.28 -8.01
CA GLY A 133 -4.17 -10.57 -7.14
C GLY A 133 -4.75 -10.33 -5.75
N ALA A 134 -4.01 -9.62 -4.94
CA ALA A 134 -4.47 -9.12 -3.66
C ALA A 134 -3.79 -7.77 -3.34
N VAL A 135 -4.41 -7.01 -2.47
CA VAL A 135 -3.94 -5.68 -2.05
C VAL A 135 -3.98 -5.58 -0.53
N GLY A 136 -2.93 -5.06 0.06
CA GLY A 136 -2.90 -4.68 1.48
C GLY A 136 -3.29 -3.21 1.61
N ASN A 137 -4.44 -2.93 2.21
CA ASN A 137 -4.99 -1.57 2.31
C ASN A 137 -4.63 -0.86 3.62
N ALA A 138 -4.42 -1.61 4.68
CA ALA A 138 -4.13 -1.06 6.00
C ALA A 138 -3.04 -1.87 6.68
N ILE A 139 -2.23 -1.23 7.51
CA ILE A 139 -1.21 -1.87 8.31
C ILE A 139 -1.28 -1.34 9.74
N THR A 140 -1.19 -2.23 10.72
CA THR A 140 -1.06 -1.85 12.13
C THR A 140 -0.07 -2.74 12.85
N ILE A 141 0.40 -2.27 13.98
CA ILE A 141 1.37 -2.96 14.84
C ILE A 141 0.77 -3.08 16.23
N ASP A 142 0.80 -4.26 16.78
CA ASP A 142 0.42 -4.54 18.18
C ASP A 142 1.56 -5.30 18.85
N GLY A 143 2.29 -4.64 19.73
CA GLY A 143 3.54 -5.15 20.29
C GLY A 143 4.58 -5.42 19.20
N GLU A 144 4.94 -6.68 19.01
CA GLU A 144 5.86 -7.14 17.95
C GLU A 144 5.12 -7.68 16.71
N ASP A 145 3.80 -7.82 16.78
CA ASP A 145 2.98 -8.36 15.72
C ASP A 145 2.64 -7.31 14.66
N ILE A 146 2.83 -7.68 13.39
CA ILE A 146 2.50 -6.87 12.22
C ILE A 146 1.22 -7.43 11.61
N TYR A 147 0.20 -6.58 11.47
CA TYR A 147 -1.05 -6.93 10.82
C TYR A 147 -1.22 -6.09 9.57
N VAL A 148 -1.52 -6.76 8.46
CA VAL A 148 -1.93 -6.10 7.21
C VAL A 148 -3.33 -6.59 6.88
N ALA A 149 -4.26 -5.68 6.66
CA ALA A 149 -5.62 -6.00 6.21
C ALA A 149 -5.80 -5.62 4.75
N GLY A 150 -6.60 -6.39 4.03
CA GLY A 150 -6.84 -6.14 2.62
C GLY A 150 -7.86 -7.11 2.01
N TYR A 151 -7.72 -7.34 0.73
CA TYR A 151 -8.59 -8.27 0.01
C TYR A 151 -7.82 -9.01 -1.09
N ARG A 152 -8.38 -10.14 -1.48
CA ARG A 152 -8.01 -10.91 -2.67
C ARG A 152 -9.07 -10.70 -3.74
N ASP A 153 -8.62 -10.48 -4.98
CA ASP A 153 -9.45 -10.45 -6.17
C ASP A 153 -9.41 -11.83 -6.84
N TRP A 154 -10.56 -12.38 -7.16
CA TRP A 154 -10.68 -13.70 -7.78
C TRP A 154 -11.70 -13.70 -8.91
N PHE A 155 -11.48 -14.62 -9.85
CA PHE A 155 -12.37 -14.88 -10.95
C PHE A 155 -12.68 -16.38 -11.00
N GLY A 156 -13.95 -16.72 -11.12
CA GLY A 156 -14.41 -18.11 -11.27
C GLY A 156 -15.27 -18.25 -12.53
N ASP A 157 -15.05 -19.30 -13.29
CA ASP A 157 -16.00 -19.72 -14.35
C ASP A 157 -16.95 -20.74 -13.73
N THR A 158 -18.21 -20.34 -13.53
CA THR A 158 -19.26 -21.22 -13.00
C THR A 158 -19.93 -22.06 -14.07
N GLY A 159 -19.47 -21.97 -15.31
CA GLY A 159 -19.84 -22.86 -16.43
C GLY A 159 -21.24 -22.68 -17.00
N GLN A 160 -22.20 -22.15 -16.27
CA GLN A 160 -23.58 -21.98 -16.74
C GLN A 160 -24.13 -20.55 -16.70
N GLU A 161 -23.57 -19.69 -15.85
CA GLU A 161 -24.06 -18.31 -15.67
C GLU A 161 -23.08 -17.25 -16.18
N GLY A 162 -21.99 -17.65 -16.83
CA GLY A 162 -20.91 -16.76 -17.22
C GLY A 162 -19.88 -16.53 -16.10
N PRO A 163 -18.80 -15.80 -16.41
CA PRO A 163 -17.74 -15.57 -15.46
C PRO A 163 -18.22 -14.73 -14.28
N THR A 164 -17.97 -15.22 -13.06
CA THR A 164 -18.21 -14.49 -11.82
C THR A 164 -16.87 -14.08 -11.21
N GLY A 165 -16.81 -12.90 -10.64
CA GLY A 165 -15.64 -12.42 -9.93
C GLY A 165 -16.06 -11.73 -8.63
N GLY A 166 -15.12 -11.59 -7.70
CA GLY A 166 -15.40 -10.96 -6.42
C GLY A 166 -14.16 -10.68 -5.59
N TYR A 167 -14.39 -10.12 -4.44
CA TYR A 167 -13.36 -9.78 -3.48
C TYR A 167 -13.56 -10.57 -2.20
N THR A 168 -12.50 -11.21 -1.70
CA THR A 168 -12.51 -11.89 -0.40
C THR A 168 -11.65 -11.09 0.57
N PRO A 169 -12.21 -10.61 1.68
CA PRO A 169 -11.44 -9.91 2.69
C PRO A 169 -10.43 -10.86 3.35
N GLN A 170 -9.24 -10.36 3.59
CA GLN A 170 -8.13 -11.12 4.16
C GLN A 170 -7.33 -10.24 5.12
N TYR A 171 -6.60 -10.89 6.02
CA TYR A 171 -5.52 -10.23 6.72
C TYR A 171 -4.29 -11.12 6.81
N TRP A 172 -3.16 -10.50 7.01
CA TRP A 172 -1.88 -11.18 7.23
C TRP A 172 -1.34 -10.78 8.58
N LYS A 173 -1.00 -11.79 9.39
CA LYS A 173 -0.30 -11.59 10.67
C LYS A 173 1.12 -12.12 10.53
N ASN A 174 2.12 -11.24 10.70
CA ASN A 174 3.54 -11.58 10.57
C ASN A 174 3.88 -12.29 9.25
N GLY A 175 3.20 -11.90 8.17
CA GLY A 175 3.37 -12.49 6.85
C GLY A 175 2.56 -13.76 6.59
N ASN A 176 1.84 -14.30 7.58
CA ASN A 176 0.96 -15.45 7.41
C ASN A 176 -0.46 -14.99 7.07
N LEU A 177 -1.03 -15.57 6.03
CA LEU A 177 -2.38 -15.27 5.57
C LEU A 177 -3.43 -15.88 6.50
N HIS A 178 -4.48 -15.11 6.73
CA HIS A 178 -5.71 -15.52 7.40
C HIS A 178 -6.89 -15.07 6.55
N ASP A 179 -7.67 -16.02 6.06
CA ASP A 179 -8.95 -15.74 5.41
C ASP A 179 -9.97 -15.36 6.49
N LEU A 180 -10.76 -14.34 6.19
CA LEU A 180 -11.94 -14.03 6.99
C LEU A 180 -13.08 -14.87 6.43
N GLU A 181 -13.58 -15.82 7.24
CA GLU A 181 -14.71 -16.63 6.85
C GLU A 181 -15.95 -15.70 6.68
N GLU A 182 -16.67 -15.89 5.60
CA GLU A 182 -18.00 -15.31 5.48
C GLU A 182 -18.84 -15.91 6.60
N GLY A 183 -19.30 -15.06 7.53
CA GLY A 183 -20.22 -15.51 8.58
C GLY A 183 -21.47 -16.11 7.93
N MET A 184 -21.71 -17.40 8.19
CA MET A 184 -22.92 -18.11 7.79
C MET A 184 -24.13 -17.51 8.49
#